data_1f33887a5e9e1cc7737342819e3e80bf
#
_entry.id   1f33887a5e9e1cc7737342819e3e80bf
#
_cell.length_a   1.000
_cell.length_b   1.000
_cell.length_c   1.000
_cell.angle_alpha   90.00
_cell.angle_beta   90.00
_cell.angle_gamma   90.00
#
_symmetry.space_group_name_H-M   'P 1'
#
loop_
_entity.id
_entity.type
_entity.pdbx_description
1 polymer ?
#
loop_
_entity_poly.entity_id
_entity_poly.type
_entity_poly.pdbx_seq_one_letter_code
_entity_poly.pdbx_strand_id
1 'polypeptide(L)'
;MNNFVFACIVLISLQACKKNNSPLSSEPGLFSTYTILANKHFSDKANYQPFSKGALSFKVIFDSSAIYQSAIPENQYDVNKLFGFSEGNDHHLNSARIGWAWNKNALRLYAYAYVNGERKIREISTVDIGKEITCEIAASGKEYIFSVDQASASFERLASGDFIPGYMLYPYFGGDETAPHEIRIRIQQLD
;
A
#
# COMPACT_ATOMS: atom_id res chain seq x y z
N MET A 1 39.55 -71.79 -8.80
CA MET A 1 39.65 -70.67 -7.87
C MET A 1 39.19 -69.45 -8.66
N ASN A 2 37.90 -69.11 -8.52
CA ASN A 2 37.28 -67.99 -9.24
C ASN A 2 37.07 -66.83 -8.23
N ASN A 3 37.78 -65.71 -8.43
CA ASN A 3 37.56 -64.52 -7.68
C ASN A 3 36.47 -63.66 -8.36
N PHE A 4 35.31 -63.57 -7.72
CA PHE A 4 34.26 -62.60 -8.12
C PHE A 4 34.57 -61.27 -7.41
N VAL A 5 34.83 -60.24 -8.19
CA VAL A 5 34.91 -58.82 -7.71
C VAL A 5 33.51 -58.25 -7.80
N PHE A 6 32.92 -57.91 -6.66
CA PHE A 6 31.65 -57.13 -6.59
C PHE A 6 31.98 -55.66 -6.73
N ALA A 7 31.52 -55.04 -7.82
CA ALA A 7 31.55 -53.60 -8.00
C ALA A 7 30.30 -53.00 -7.38
N CYS A 8 30.46 -52.23 -6.28
CA CYS A 8 29.39 -51.40 -5.67
C CYS A 8 29.19 -50.12 -6.49
N ILE A 9 28.10 -50.06 -7.21
CA ILE A 9 27.67 -48.79 -7.90
C ILE A 9 26.91 -47.96 -6.85
N VAL A 10 27.52 -46.83 -6.43
CA VAL A 10 26.86 -45.82 -5.59
C VAL A 10 26.08 -44.89 -6.52
N LEU A 11 24.76 -45.00 -6.53
CA LEU A 11 23.88 -44.04 -7.17
C LEU A 11 23.78 -42.80 -6.28
N ILE A 12 24.40 -41.68 -6.70
CA ILE A 12 24.22 -40.37 -6.11
C ILE A 12 22.93 -39.77 -6.71
N SER A 13 21.87 -39.75 -5.95
CA SER A 13 20.63 -39.06 -6.31
C SER A 13 20.82 -37.54 -6.08
N LEU A 14 20.96 -36.77 -7.15
CA LEU A 14 20.89 -35.33 -7.15
C LEU A 14 19.44 -34.90 -6.89
N GLN A 15 19.12 -34.52 -5.67
CA GLN A 15 17.87 -33.83 -5.34
C GLN A 15 17.99 -32.38 -5.80
N ALA A 16 17.38 -32.07 -6.94
CA ALA A 16 17.18 -30.70 -7.39
C ALA A 16 16.15 -30.03 -6.47
N CYS A 17 16.62 -29.09 -5.61
CA CYS A 17 15.75 -28.15 -4.91
C CYS A 17 15.00 -27.30 -5.94
N LYS A 18 13.72 -27.61 -6.18
CA LYS A 18 12.81 -26.68 -6.88
C LYS A 18 12.57 -25.48 -5.96
N LYS A 19 13.11 -24.31 -6.31
CA LYS A 19 12.64 -23.04 -5.76
C LYS A 19 11.18 -22.86 -6.19
N ASN A 20 10.26 -23.10 -5.29
CA ASN A 20 8.87 -22.68 -5.45
C ASN A 20 8.80 -21.17 -5.34
N ASN A 21 8.85 -20.48 -6.46
CA ASN A 21 8.40 -19.10 -6.56
C ASN A 21 6.85 -19.10 -6.61
N SER A 22 6.19 -19.38 -5.51
CA SER A 22 4.79 -19.05 -5.33
C SER A 22 4.71 -17.54 -5.15
N PRO A 23 3.80 -16.82 -5.86
CA PRO A 23 3.50 -15.44 -5.49
C PRO A 23 3.04 -15.43 -4.04
N LEU A 24 3.61 -14.54 -3.21
CA LEU A 24 3.18 -14.34 -1.82
C LEU A 24 1.69 -13.94 -1.86
N SER A 25 0.79 -14.91 -1.70
CA SER A 25 -0.55 -14.63 -1.26
C SER A 25 -0.41 -14.12 0.18
N SER A 26 -0.78 -12.87 0.45
CA SER A 26 -0.89 -12.37 1.80
C SER A 26 -1.93 -13.25 2.52
N GLU A 27 -1.49 -14.03 3.51
CA GLU A 27 -2.40 -14.76 4.39
C GLU A 27 -3.40 -13.77 5.00
N PRO A 28 -4.73 -14.00 4.89
CA PRO A 28 -5.71 -13.14 5.52
C PRO A 28 -5.45 -13.09 7.03
N GLY A 29 -5.28 -11.88 7.56
CA GLY A 29 -5.17 -11.67 9.00
C GLY A 29 -3.79 -11.27 9.54
N LEU A 30 -2.72 -11.19 8.74
CA LEU A 30 -1.41 -10.77 9.19
C LEU A 30 -1.00 -9.41 8.63
N PHE A 31 -0.32 -8.60 9.45
CA PHE A 31 0.29 -7.37 8.98
C PHE A 31 1.46 -7.65 8.03
N SER A 32 1.40 -7.06 6.85
CA SER A 32 2.54 -6.96 5.92
C SER A 32 3.29 -5.65 6.14
N THR A 33 4.61 -5.70 6.22
CA THR A 33 5.43 -4.48 6.24
C THR A 33 5.73 -4.04 4.81
N TYR A 34 5.42 -2.79 4.50
CA TYR A 34 5.78 -2.09 3.28
C TYR A 34 6.93 -1.15 3.58
N THR A 35 8.05 -1.32 2.88
CA THR A 35 9.27 -0.53 3.10
C THR A 35 9.52 0.39 1.92
N ILE A 36 9.59 1.69 2.18
CA ILE A 36 10.06 2.69 1.21
C ILE A 36 11.49 3.02 1.58
N LEU A 37 12.44 2.62 0.75
CA LEU A 37 13.85 2.87 1.01
C LEU A 37 14.20 4.35 0.86
N ALA A 38 15.27 4.78 1.55
CA ALA A 38 15.83 6.11 1.36
C ALA A 38 16.07 6.42 -0.13
N ASN A 39 15.76 7.64 -0.56
CA ASN A 39 15.86 8.11 -1.93
C ASN A 39 14.96 7.34 -2.93
N LYS A 40 13.88 6.74 -2.45
CA LYS A 40 12.86 6.09 -3.29
C LYS A 40 11.48 6.68 -3.02
N HIS A 41 10.58 6.51 -4.00
CA HIS A 41 9.17 6.84 -3.89
C HIS A 41 8.33 5.60 -3.56
N PHE A 42 8.63 4.47 -4.19
CA PHE A 42 7.81 3.25 -4.15
C PHE A 42 8.20 2.35 -2.99
N SER A 43 7.21 1.68 -2.42
CA SER A 43 7.46 0.59 -1.48
C SER A 43 7.92 -0.69 -2.20
N ASP A 44 8.60 -1.56 -1.46
CA ASP A 44 9.16 -2.84 -1.91
C ASP A 44 8.12 -3.85 -2.42
N LYS A 45 6.86 -3.71 -2.01
CA LYS A 45 5.76 -4.63 -2.33
C LYS A 45 4.71 -4.03 -3.28
N ALA A 46 5.07 -2.97 -4.02
CA ALA A 46 4.17 -2.35 -4.99
C ALA A 46 4.06 -3.21 -6.26
N ASN A 47 3.12 -4.15 -6.27
CA ASN A 47 2.87 -5.06 -7.40
C ASN A 47 1.52 -4.75 -8.03
N TYR A 48 1.39 -4.99 -9.34
CA TYR A 48 0.09 -4.93 -9.99
C TYR A 48 -0.84 -6.01 -9.45
N GLN A 49 -1.98 -5.60 -8.90
CA GLN A 49 -3.04 -6.48 -8.42
C GLN A 49 -4.40 -5.92 -8.86
N PRO A 50 -5.19 -6.67 -9.65
CA PRO A 50 -6.54 -6.26 -10.01
C PRO A 50 -7.42 -6.02 -8.79
N PHE A 51 -8.29 -5.02 -8.87
CA PHE A 51 -9.25 -4.69 -7.82
C PHE A 51 -10.63 -4.42 -8.42
N SER A 52 -11.67 -5.12 -7.92
CA SER A 52 -13.02 -5.07 -8.46
C SER A 52 -14.12 -4.88 -7.41
N LYS A 53 -13.77 -4.79 -6.12
CA LYS A 53 -14.77 -4.76 -5.04
C LYS A 53 -15.43 -3.40 -4.83
N GLY A 54 -14.81 -2.30 -5.26
CA GLY A 54 -15.30 -0.94 -5.02
C GLY A 54 -15.24 -0.47 -3.56
N ALA A 55 -14.82 -1.33 -2.64
CA ALA A 55 -14.58 -1.01 -1.23
C ALA A 55 -13.32 -1.74 -0.73
N LEU A 56 -12.53 -1.06 0.08
CA LEU A 56 -11.28 -1.53 0.64
C LEU A 56 -11.22 -1.16 2.11
N SER A 57 -11.08 -2.16 2.98
CA SER A 57 -10.86 -1.99 4.42
C SER A 57 -9.49 -2.53 4.81
N PHE A 58 -8.78 -1.82 5.66
CA PHE A 58 -7.47 -2.24 6.14
C PHE A 58 -7.11 -1.61 7.48
N LYS A 59 -6.23 -2.26 8.21
CA LYS A 59 -5.56 -1.71 9.39
C LYS A 59 -4.18 -1.24 9.02
N VAL A 60 -3.72 -0.17 9.66
CA VAL A 60 -2.37 0.37 9.47
C VAL A 60 -1.72 0.73 10.78
N ILE A 61 -0.40 0.53 10.87
CA ILE A 61 0.43 0.97 11.97
C ILE A 61 1.67 1.65 11.38
N PHE A 62 1.87 2.90 11.74
CA PHE A 62 3.09 3.66 11.44
C PHE A 62 4.04 3.57 12.62
N ASP A 63 5.30 3.23 12.38
CA ASP A 63 6.34 3.35 13.39
C ASP A 63 7.04 4.73 13.34
N SER A 64 8.04 4.93 14.17
CA SER A 64 8.78 6.20 14.24
C SER A 64 9.48 6.60 12.94
N SER A 65 9.64 5.67 11.98
CA SER A 65 10.18 5.99 10.67
C SER A 65 9.26 6.88 9.81
N ALA A 66 7.98 7.00 10.19
CA ALA A 66 7.06 7.94 9.54
C ALA A 66 7.28 9.40 9.98
N ILE A 67 8.15 9.65 10.96
CA ILE A 67 8.57 10.98 11.38
C ILE A 67 9.73 11.41 10.46
N TYR A 68 9.49 12.36 9.58
CA TYR A 68 10.48 12.82 8.62
C TYR A 68 10.53 14.34 8.53
N GLN A 69 11.61 14.83 7.96
CA GLN A 69 11.75 16.21 7.57
C GLN A 69 12.15 16.28 6.09
N SER A 70 11.37 17.03 5.30
CA SER A 70 11.67 17.30 3.90
C SER A 70 12.91 18.17 3.76
N ALA A 71 13.69 17.95 2.71
CA ALA A 71 14.85 18.79 2.38
C ALA A 71 14.41 20.21 1.98
N ILE A 72 13.29 20.32 1.28
CA ILE A 72 12.62 21.56 0.92
C ILE A 72 11.47 21.79 1.90
N PRO A 73 11.47 22.88 2.70
CA PRO A 73 10.45 23.09 3.74
C PRO A 73 9.01 23.09 3.23
N GLU A 74 8.77 23.59 2.03
CA GLU A 74 7.45 23.64 1.40
C GLU A 74 6.88 22.24 1.14
N ASN A 75 7.74 21.27 0.81
CA ASN A 75 7.37 19.88 0.55
C ASN A 75 7.01 19.10 1.82
N GLN A 76 7.24 19.67 3.02
CA GLN A 76 6.80 19.07 4.28
C GLN A 76 5.28 18.87 4.36
N TYR A 77 4.54 19.64 3.57
CA TYR A 77 3.09 19.56 3.49
C TYR A 77 2.57 18.68 2.36
N ASP A 78 3.46 18.09 1.58
CA ASP A 78 3.08 17.13 0.55
C ASP A 78 2.45 15.87 1.18
N VAL A 79 1.36 15.43 0.56
CA VAL A 79 0.66 14.24 1.03
C VAL A 79 1.22 13.00 0.33
N ASN A 80 1.86 12.14 1.12
CA ASN A 80 2.26 10.81 0.70
C ASN A 80 1.03 9.93 0.51
N LYS A 81 1.14 8.87 -0.27
CA LYS A 81 0.05 7.95 -0.56
C LYS A 81 0.24 6.68 0.28
N LEU A 82 -0.82 6.22 0.91
CA LEU A 82 -0.78 5.04 1.75
C LEU A 82 -1.27 3.80 0.99
N PHE A 83 -2.56 3.66 0.84
CA PHE A 83 -3.18 2.46 0.30
C PHE A 83 -4.53 2.81 -0.30
N GLY A 84 -4.94 2.12 -1.36
CA GLY A 84 -6.20 2.39 -2.03
C GLY A 84 -6.33 1.67 -3.36
N PHE A 85 -7.15 2.22 -4.24
CA PHE A 85 -7.42 1.62 -5.55
C PHE A 85 -7.60 2.67 -6.64
N SER A 86 -7.32 2.27 -7.88
CA SER A 86 -7.76 3.00 -9.07
C SER A 86 -9.18 2.56 -9.46
N GLU A 87 -9.91 3.43 -10.09
CA GLU A 87 -11.12 3.11 -10.82
C GLU A 87 -10.81 3.22 -12.32
N GLY A 88 -10.84 2.06 -13.00
CA GLY A 88 -10.30 1.93 -14.36
C GLY A 88 -8.77 1.83 -14.39
N ASN A 89 -8.20 2.02 -15.58
CA ASN A 89 -6.79 1.72 -15.86
C ASN A 89 -5.83 2.90 -15.62
N ASP A 90 -6.35 4.08 -15.27
CA ASP A 90 -5.54 5.28 -15.00
C ASP A 90 -5.88 5.87 -13.63
N HIS A 91 -4.97 5.68 -12.67
CA HIS A 91 -5.15 6.18 -11.33
C HIS A 91 -4.98 7.71 -11.20
N HIS A 92 -4.47 8.39 -12.22
CA HIS A 92 -4.47 9.85 -12.29
C HIS A 92 -5.77 10.40 -12.87
N LEU A 93 -6.56 9.56 -13.54
CA LEU A 93 -7.91 9.92 -13.96
C LEU A 93 -8.91 9.76 -12.81
N ASN A 94 -9.01 8.52 -12.25
CA ASN A 94 -9.91 8.22 -11.14
C ASN A 94 -9.26 7.24 -10.16
N SER A 95 -9.17 7.65 -8.90
CA SER A 95 -8.65 6.80 -7.83
C SER A 95 -9.03 7.33 -6.45
N ALA A 96 -9.02 6.43 -5.47
CA ALA A 96 -9.24 6.76 -4.07
C ALA A 96 -8.16 6.09 -3.20
N ARG A 97 -7.51 6.86 -2.31
CA ARG A 97 -6.48 6.41 -1.38
C ARG A 97 -6.61 7.10 -0.04
N ILE A 98 -6.16 6.48 1.02
CA ILE A 98 -5.74 7.22 2.20
C ILE A 98 -4.36 7.81 1.90
N GLY A 99 -4.21 9.11 2.16
CA GLY A 99 -2.93 9.80 2.16
C GLY A 99 -2.41 9.97 3.58
N TRP A 100 -1.11 10.30 3.73
CA TRP A 100 -0.51 10.58 5.01
C TRP A 100 0.60 11.62 4.89
N ALA A 101 0.85 12.38 5.96
CA ALA A 101 1.99 13.27 6.08
C ALA A 101 2.38 13.46 7.54
N TRP A 102 3.68 13.64 7.80
CA TRP A 102 4.20 14.12 9.06
C TRP A 102 4.43 15.62 8.97
N ASN A 103 3.60 16.43 9.59
CA ASN A 103 3.82 17.86 9.67
C ASN A 103 3.22 18.43 10.97
N LYS A 104 3.72 19.58 11.39
CA LYS A 104 3.31 20.24 12.66
C LYS A 104 3.35 19.28 13.86
N ASN A 105 4.40 18.45 13.92
CA ASN A 105 4.63 17.43 14.96
C ASN A 105 3.50 16.42 15.14
N ALA A 106 2.77 16.10 14.07
CA ALA A 106 1.71 15.10 14.09
C ALA A 106 1.68 14.29 12.79
N LEU A 107 1.33 13.02 12.90
CA LEU A 107 0.99 12.19 11.76
C LEU A 107 -0.47 12.46 11.38
N ARG A 108 -0.69 12.88 10.14
CA ARG A 108 -2.00 13.25 9.62
C ARG A 108 -2.42 12.30 8.52
N LEU A 109 -3.69 11.90 8.53
CA LEU A 109 -4.29 11.07 7.50
C LEU A 109 -5.30 11.88 6.69
N TYR A 110 -5.31 11.61 5.39
CA TYR A 110 -6.07 12.37 4.41
C TYR A 110 -6.91 11.46 3.52
N ALA A 111 -8.09 11.94 3.14
CA ALA A 111 -8.74 11.53 1.92
C ALA A 111 -7.94 12.08 0.74
N TYR A 112 -7.56 11.21 -0.18
CA TYR A 112 -6.79 11.55 -1.37
C TYR A 112 -7.42 10.89 -2.58
N ALA A 113 -7.93 11.67 -3.51
CA ALA A 113 -8.58 11.16 -4.71
C ALA A 113 -8.09 11.88 -5.97
N TYR A 114 -8.17 11.18 -7.09
CA TYR A 114 -8.30 11.77 -8.40
C TYR A 114 -9.74 11.57 -8.89
N VAL A 115 -10.34 12.63 -9.39
CA VAL A 115 -11.70 12.62 -9.95
C VAL A 115 -11.65 13.34 -11.29
N ASN A 116 -11.77 12.60 -12.38
CA ASN A 116 -11.64 13.12 -13.75
C ASN A 116 -10.34 13.93 -13.97
N GLY A 117 -9.22 13.42 -13.44
CA GLY A 117 -7.90 14.04 -13.56
C GLY A 117 -7.61 15.14 -12.54
N GLU A 118 -8.61 15.56 -11.77
CA GLU A 118 -8.44 16.57 -10.72
C GLU A 118 -8.05 15.90 -9.39
N ARG A 119 -6.94 16.35 -8.79
CA ARG A 119 -6.49 15.89 -7.48
C ARG A 119 -7.29 16.58 -6.36
N LYS A 120 -7.90 15.79 -5.48
CA LYS A 120 -8.66 16.23 -4.31
C LYS A 120 -8.04 15.69 -3.03
N ILE A 121 -7.82 16.58 -2.04
CA ILE A 121 -7.20 16.23 -0.77
C ILE A 121 -7.97 16.91 0.36
N ARG A 122 -8.24 16.15 1.45
CA ARG A 122 -8.85 16.66 2.68
C ARG A 122 -8.29 15.90 3.88
N GLU A 123 -7.84 16.60 4.90
CA GLU A 123 -7.45 15.98 6.16
C GLU A 123 -8.67 15.34 6.82
N ILE A 124 -8.49 14.10 7.32
CA ILE A 124 -9.52 13.36 8.04
C ILE A 124 -9.23 13.40 9.53
N SER A 125 -8.01 13.03 9.94
CA SER A 125 -7.66 12.89 11.35
C SER A 125 -6.15 13.00 11.57
N THR A 126 -5.76 13.27 12.81
CA THR A 126 -4.41 13.05 13.32
C THR A 126 -4.38 11.74 14.10
N VAL A 127 -3.26 11.02 14.05
CA VAL A 127 -3.11 9.72 14.71
C VAL A 127 -1.75 9.60 15.38
N ASP A 128 -1.65 8.73 16.39
CA ASP A 128 -0.42 8.51 17.12
C ASP A 128 0.47 7.48 16.41
N ILE A 129 1.79 7.70 16.46
CA ILE A 129 2.80 6.72 16.05
C ILE A 129 2.66 5.45 16.91
N GLY A 130 2.72 4.28 16.27
CA GLY A 130 2.61 2.99 16.93
C GLY A 130 1.18 2.51 17.18
N LYS A 131 0.17 3.38 17.01
CA LYS A 131 -1.23 3.00 17.17
C LYS A 131 -1.75 2.22 15.95
N GLU A 132 -2.55 1.20 16.20
CA GLU A 132 -3.33 0.53 15.16
C GLU A 132 -4.55 1.39 14.79
N ILE A 133 -4.74 1.62 13.50
CA ILE A 133 -5.77 2.48 12.94
C ILE A 133 -6.55 1.67 11.91
N THR A 134 -7.87 1.75 11.92
CA THR A 134 -8.72 1.17 10.88
C THR A 134 -9.05 2.22 9.83
N CYS A 135 -8.80 1.89 8.56
CA CYS A 135 -9.09 2.73 7.42
C CYS A 135 -10.05 2.02 6.47
N GLU A 136 -10.98 2.75 5.90
CA GLU A 136 -11.89 2.26 4.88
C GLU A 136 -12.00 3.26 3.74
N ILE A 137 -12.13 2.75 2.52
CA ILE A 137 -12.38 3.53 1.31
C ILE A 137 -13.49 2.83 0.55
N ALA A 138 -14.52 3.56 0.16
CA ALA A 138 -15.61 3.01 -0.65
C ALA A 138 -15.94 3.94 -1.82
N ALA A 139 -16.14 3.35 -3.00
CA ALA A 139 -16.79 3.97 -4.14
C ALA A 139 -18.28 3.60 -4.08
N SER A 140 -19.12 4.51 -3.56
CA SER A 140 -20.55 4.27 -3.34
C SER A 140 -21.39 5.32 -4.06
N GLY A 141 -22.17 4.89 -5.04
CA GLY A 141 -22.97 5.81 -5.84
C GLY A 141 -22.13 6.89 -6.49
N LYS A 142 -22.38 8.14 -6.12
CA LYS A 142 -21.65 9.32 -6.64
C LYS A 142 -20.54 9.81 -5.72
N GLU A 143 -20.09 9.02 -4.76
CA GLU A 143 -19.07 9.45 -3.81
C GLU A 143 -17.95 8.45 -3.64
N TYR A 144 -16.73 8.98 -3.43
CA TYR A 144 -15.67 8.27 -2.73
C TYR A 144 -15.78 8.64 -1.24
N ILE A 145 -15.98 7.65 -0.39
CA ILE A 145 -16.08 7.80 1.06
C ILE A 145 -14.81 7.24 1.69
N PHE A 146 -14.23 8.01 2.61
CA PHE A 146 -13.00 7.66 3.33
C PHE A 146 -13.27 7.70 4.82
N SER A 147 -12.84 6.67 5.55
CA SER A 147 -12.94 6.62 7.01
C SER A 147 -11.58 6.30 7.63
N VAL A 148 -11.30 6.92 8.76
CA VAL A 148 -10.15 6.69 9.61
C VAL A 148 -10.67 6.60 11.03
N ASP A 149 -10.75 5.39 11.60
CA ASP A 149 -11.46 5.09 12.84
C ASP A 149 -12.91 5.63 12.80
N GLN A 150 -13.24 6.65 13.59
CA GLN A 150 -14.57 7.25 13.66
C GLN A 150 -14.72 8.53 12.81
N ALA A 151 -13.63 9.03 12.24
CA ALA A 151 -13.65 10.23 11.39
C ALA A 151 -13.82 9.86 9.92
N SER A 152 -14.51 10.72 9.16
CA SER A 152 -14.74 10.47 7.74
C SER A 152 -14.68 11.74 6.88
N ALA A 153 -14.45 11.55 5.58
CA ALA A 153 -14.56 12.57 4.56
C ALA A 153 -15.08 11.94 3.27
N SER A 154 -15.66 12.73 2.38
CA SER A 154 -16.04 12.27 1.05
C SER A 154 -15.69 13.28 -0.02
N PHE A 155 -15.58 12.77 -1.26
CA PHE A 155 -15.50 13.56 -2.48
C PHE A 155 -16.53 13.07 -3.48
N GLU A 156 -17.09 13.99 -4.27
CA GLU A 156 -17.95 13.62 -5.37
C GLU A 156 -17.16 12.76 -6.37
N ARG A 157 -17.78 11.64 -6.79
CA ARG A 157 -17.31 10.73 -7.82
C ARG A 157 -18.17 10.95 -9.05
N LEU A 158 -17.57 11.28 -10.18
CA LEU A 158 -18.32 11.61 -11.40
C LEU A 158 -18.98 10.38 -12.07
N ALA A 159 -18.52 9.18 -11.78
CA ALA A 159 -19.16 7.98 -12.28
C ALA A 159 -20.51 7.77 -11.59
N SER A 160 -21.59 7.75 -12.34
CA SER A 160 -22.97 7.60 -11.85
C SER A 160 -23.46 6.15 -11.81
N GLY A 161 -22.55 5.18 -11.88
CA GLY A 161 -22.88 3.76 -11.98
C GLY A 161 -22.06 2.88 -11.06
N ASP A 162 -22.02 1.60 -11.40
CA ASP A 162 -21.22 0.62 -10.72
C ASP A 162 -19.74 0.97 -10.71
N PHE A 163 -19.01 0.41 -9.74
CA PHE A 163 -17.56 0.57 -9.67
C PHE A 163 -16.88 0.00 -10.92
N ILE A 164 -16.02 0.79 -11.55
CA ILE A 164 -15.23 0.33 -12.69
C ILE A 164 -13.97 -0.38 -12.16
N PRO A 165 -13.83 -1.70 -12.40
CA PRO A 165 -12.66 -2.44 -11.95
C PRO A 165 -11.35 -1.79 -12.37
N GLY A 166 -10.39 -1.74 -11.43
CA GLY A 166 -9.08 -1.16 -11.62
C GLY A 166 -8.00 -2.01 -10.96
N TYR A 167 -7.12 -1.40 -10.19
CA TYR A 167 -6.03 -2.09 -9.51
C TYR A 167 -5.68 -1.45 -8.17
N MET A 168 -5.01 -2.22 -7.32
CA MET A 168 -4.53 -1.78 -6.00
C MET A 168 -3.43 -0.75 -6.12
N LEU A 169 -3.45 0.20 -5.19
CA LEU A 169 -2.46 1.27 -5.07
C LEU A 169 -1.77 1.18 -3.72
N TYR A 170 -0.45 1.17 -3.74
CA TYR A 170 0.43 0.85 -2.62
C TYR A 170 1.12 2.09 -2.05
N PRO A 171 1.79 1.97 -0.87
CA PRO A 171 2.51 3.08 -0.27
C PRO A 171 3.53 3.70 -1.23
N TYR A 172 3.49 5.03 -1.29
CA TYR A 172 4.34 5.86 -2.15
C TYR A 172 4.67 7.15 -1.40
N PHE A 173 5.93 7.49 -1.29
CA PHE A 173 6.39 8.72 -0.64
C PHE A 173 6.43 9.88 -1.63
N GLY A 174 5.99 11.04 -1.17
CA GLY A 174 6.24 12.33 -1.79
C GLY A 174 5.29 12.74 -2.91
N GLY A 175 5.57 13.93 -3.33
CA GLY A 175 5.30 14.59 -4.58
C GLY A 175 6.63 14.68 -5.31
N ASP A 176 7.38 15.78 -5.08
CA ASP A 176 8.64 16.07 -5.76
C ASP A 176 9.86 15.43 -5.07
N GLU A 177 9.79 15.16 -3.75
CA GLU A 177 10.88 14.56 -3.00
C GLU A 177 10.69 13.07 -2.77
N THR A 178 11.81 12.35 -2.78
CA THR A 178 11.92 10.94 -2.36
C THR A 178 11.97 10.82 -0.83
N ALA A 179 11.77 9.63 -0.29
CA ALA A 179 11.87 9.38 1.14
C ALA A 179 13.27 9.78 1.67
N PRO A 180 13.37 10.62 2.71
CA PRO A 180 14.65 11.09 3.23
C PRO A 180 15.42 9.99 3.98
N HIS A 181 14.76 8.97 4.45
CA HIS A 181 15.30 7.77 5.08
C HIS A 181 14.36 6.59 4.80
N GLU A 182 14.71 5.41 5.26
CA GLU A 182 13.83 4.25 5.17
C GLU A 182 12.57 4.45 6.01
N ILE A 183 11.40 4.23 5.40
CA ILE A 183 10.08 4.34 6.04
C ILE A 183 9.39 2.99 5.98
N ARG A 184 8.90 2.51 7.13
CA ARG A 184 8.20 1.25 7.28
C ARG A 184 6.76 1.48 7.71
N ILE A 185 5.83 0.88 6.98
CA ILE A 185 4.39 0.96 7.25
C ILE A 185 3.85 -0.46 7.30
N ARG A 186 3.19 -0.83 8.38
CA ARG A 186 2.55 -2.13 8.51
C ARG A 186 1.09 -2.02 8.13
N ILE A 187 0.65 -2.81 7.14
CA ILE A 187 -0.73 -2.82 6.66
C ILE A 187 -1.26 -4.25 6.71
N GLN A 188 -2.49 -4.39 7.19
CA GLN A 188 -3.28 -5.61 7.15
C GLN A 188 -4.54 -5.32 6.36
N GLN A 189 -4.68 -5.88 5.16
CA GLN A 189 -5.92 -5.78 4.40
C GLN A 189 -6.98 -6.64 5.10
N LEU A 190 -8.18 -6.09 5.25
CA LEU A 190 -9.36 -6.78 5.75
C LEU A 190 -10.21 -7.24 4.56
N ASP A 191 -10.92 -8.36 4.71
CA ASP A 191 -11.77 -8.96 3.67
C ASP A 191 -13.09 -8.18 3.48
#